data_8188b4305abbfd5e693f242ea6c9f263
#
_entry.id   8188b4305abbfd5e693f242ea6c9f263
#
_cell.length_a   1.000
_cell.length_b   1.000
_cell.length_c   1.000
_cell.angle_alpha   90.00
_cell.angle_beta   90.00
_cell.angle_gamma   90.00
#
_symmetry.space_group_name_H-M   'P 1'
#
loop_
_entity.id
_entity.type
_entity.pdbx_description
1 polymer ?
#
loop_
_entity_poly.entity_id
_entity_poly.type
_entity_poly.pdbx_seq_one_letter_code
_entity_poly.pdbx_strand_id
1 'polypeptide(L)'
;MSGLYKILRDSLTLLKEKPIIFLPKLFSALAGSLWFIGLVSGRISLLNLLLLFGPISIIGVLASLMVASMVKQEEISLKTSFYIALSKWRQSLLLIIAFSMIGFLISLPLSIGIYWYLITGSSIILTSAAIITISLMFAFVFASYFIPITILEEKNFRSSIKESLNVSKSRPKEVTLLTMFSFLLLGLTTASNEYLEALGYIGFLLGRLTSSIATTYIFVVSPKYYLEV
;
A
#
# COMPACT_ATOMS: atom_id res chain seq x y z
N MET A 1 -19.81 -15.91 0.13
CA MET A 1 -18.79 -15.99 -0.93
C MET A 1 -19.18 -15.30 -2.24
N SER A 2 -20.45 -15.31 -2.65
CA SER A 2 -20.93 -14.62 -3.87
C SER A 2 -20.67 -13.11 -3.88
N GLY A 3 -20.80 -12.43 -2.72
CA GLY A 3 -20.59 -10.99 -2.60
C GLY A 3 -19.15 -10.56 -2.82
N LEU A 4 -18.17 -11.27 -2.24
CA LEU A 4 -16.74 -10.93 -2.40
C LEU A 4 -16.27 -11.05 -3.85
N TYR A 5 -16.66 -12.17 -4.52
CA TYR A 5 -16.34 -12.35 -5.96
C TYR A 5 -16.95 -11.24 -6.81
N LYS A 6 -18.18 -10.82 -6.52
CA LYS A 6 -18.83 -9.70 -7.20
C LYS A 6 -17.99 -8.42 -7.04
N ILE A 7 -17.58 -8.08 -5.83
CA ILE A 7 -16.77 -6.87 -5.55
C ILE A 7 -15.43 -6.90 -6.30
N LEU A 8 -14.74 -8.04 -6.29
CA LEU A 8 -13.49 -8.19 -7.03
C LEU A 8 -13.69 -7.98 -8.54
N ARG A 9 -14.72 -8.60 -9.13
CA ARG A 9 -15.05 -8.47 -10.55
C ARG A 9 -15.43 -7.02 -10.90
N ASP A 10 -16.31 -6.41 -10.09
CA ASP A 10 -16.81 -5.06 -10.34
C ASP A 10 -15.70 -4.01 -10.15
N SER A 11 -14.74 -4.27 -9.24
CA SER A 11 -13.53 -3.44 -9.13
C SER A 11 -12.66 -3.51 -10.37
N LEU A 12 -12.51 -4.69 -10.96
CA LEU A 12 -11.77 -4.87 -12.21
C LEU A 12 -12.51 -4.20 -13.39
N THR A 13 -13.83 -4.33 -13.45
CA THR A 13 -14.66 -3.66 -14.46
C THR A 13 -14.53 -2.14 -14.38
N LEU A 14 -14.61 -1.58 -13.17
CA LEU A 14 -14.42 -0.15 -12.94
C LEU A 14 -13.06 0.35 -13.46
N LEU A 15 -11.99 -0.40 -13.22
CA LEU A 15 -10.66 -0.04 -13.69
C LEU A 15 -10.53 -0.11 -15.22
N LYS A 16 -11.21 -1.07 -15.86
CA LYS A 16 -11.24 -1.17 -17.33
C LYS A 16 -12.02 -0.03 -17.98
N GLU A 17 -13.15 0.34 -17.41
CA GLU A 17 -14.02 1.41 -17.92
C GLU A 17 -13.43 2.80 -17.64
N LYS A 18 -12.75 2.96 -16.52
CA LYS A 18 -12.23 4.26 -16.05
C LYS A 18 -10.73 4.19 -15.72
N PRO A 19 -9.85 4.04 -16.73
CA PRO A 19 -8.41 3.83 -16.52
C PRO A 19 -7.69 5.01 -15.86
N ILE A 20 -8.31 6.20 -15.83
CA ILE A 20 -7.80 7.38 -15.16
C ILE A 20 -7.50 7.12 -13.64
N ILE A 21 -8.15 6.13 -13.04
CA ILE A 21 -7.94 5.72 -11.64
C ILE A 21 -6.51 5.21 -11.41
N PHE A 22 -5.82 4.73 -12.45
CA PHE A 22 -4.43 4.28 -12.33
C PHE A 22 -3.43 5.41 -12.15
N LEU A 23 -3.73 6.62 -12.63
CA LEU A 23 -2.77 7.72 -12.68
C LEU A 23 -2.17 8.11 -11.32
N PRO A 24 -2.93 8.24 -10.21
CA PRO A 24 -2.35 8.60 -8.92
C PRO A 24 -1.28 7.58 -8.45
N LYS A 25 -1.57 6.28 -8.58
CA LYS A 25 -0.63 5.23 -8.17
C LYS A 25 0.55 5.09 -9.11
N LEU A 26 0.35 5.27 -10.41
CA LEU A 26 1.43 5.30 -11.39
C LEU A 26 2.40 6.45 -11.09
N PHE A 27 1.89 7.65 -10.83
CA PHE A 27 2.72 8.80 -10.43
C PHE A 27 3.49 8.53 -9.13
N SER A 28 2.83 7.96 -8.13
CA SER A 28 3.47 7.58 -6.87
C SER A 28 4.56 6.52 -7.06
N ALA A 29 4.32 5.53 -7.92
CA ALA A 29 5.29 4.48 -8.22
C ALA A 29 6.53 5.05 -8.94
N LEU A 30 6.35 5.97 -9.88
CA LEU A 30 7.44 6.65 -10.58
C LEU A 30 8.25 7.52 -9.61
N ALA A 31 7.60 8.30 -8.74
CA ALA A 31 8.29 9.11 -7.73
C ALA A 31 9.11 8.23 -6.77
N GLY A 32 8.55 7.13 -6.28
CA GLY A 32 9.28 6.16 -5.45
C GLY A 32 10.46 5.51 -6.18
N SER A 33 10.33 5.29 -7.49
CA SER A 33 11.41 4.72 -8.30
C SER A 33 12.58 5.67 -8.47
N LEU A 34 12.34 6.95 -8.65
CA LEU A 34 13.40 7.97 -8.72
C LEU A 34 14.19 8.02 -7.41
N TRP A 35 13.51 7.91 -6.27
CA TRP A 35 14.16 7.83 -4.97
C TRP A 35 15.02 6.57 -4.83
N PHE A 36 14.50 5.41 -5.23
CA PHE A 36 15.23 4.15 -5.19
C PHE A 36 16.47 4.16 -6.10
N ILE A 37 16.37 4.68 -7.32
CA ILE A 37 17.51 4.86 -8.23
C ILE A 37 18.56 5.77 -7.59
N GLY A 38 18.16 6.86 -6.95
CA GLY A 38 19.04 7.76 -6.22
C GLY A 38 19.80 7.05 -5.10
N LEU A 39 19.13 6.13 -4.38
CA LEU A 39 19.72 5.30 -3.34
C LEU A 39 20.77 4.33 -3.90
N VAL A 40 20.41 3.54 -4.90
CA VAL A 40 21.27 2.48 -5.45
C VAL A 40 22.46 3.08 -6.22
N SER A 41 22.28 4.21 -6.88
CA SER A 41 23.35 4.87 -7.62
C SER A 41 24.44 5.51 -6.74
N GLY A 42 24.21 5.61 -5.42
CA GLY A 42 25.11 6.28 -4.48
C GLY A 42 25.33 7.78 -4.75
N ARG A 43 24.56 8.38 -5.68
CA ARG A 43 24.69 9.79 -6.07
C ARG A 43 24.05 10.75 -5.08
N ILE A 44 23.22 10.25 -4.18
CA ILE A 44 22.47 11.03 -3.19
C ILE A 44 22.97 10.64 -1.80
N SER A 45 23.32 11.62 -0.96
CA SER A 45 23.73 11.36 0.41
C SER A 45 22.59 10.75 1.22
N LEU A 46 22.92 9.98 2.27
CA LEU A 46 21.92 9.39 3.16
C LEU A 46 20.97 10.44 3.75
N LEU A 47 21.50 11.64 4.09
CA LEU A 47 20.68 12.73 4.60
C LEU A 47 19.64 13.19 3.58
N ASN A 48 20.04 13.37 2.32
CA ASN A 48 19.12 13.78 1.26
C ASN A 48 18.08 12.68 0.95
N LEU A 49 18.45 11.40 1.08
CA LEU A 49 17.51 10.28 0.95
C LEU A 49 16.44 10.30 2.05
N LEU A 50 16.84 10.57 3.29
CA LEU A 50 15.90 10.71 4.41
C LEU A 50 14.99 11.93 4.22
N LEU A 51 15.52 13.06 3.73
CA LEU A 51 14.71 14.25 3.43
C LEU A 51 13.71 14.01 2.30
N LEU A 52 14.06 13.22 1.28
CA LEU A 52 13.16 12.86 0.19
C LEU A 52 12.10 11.81 0.58
N PHE A 53 12.36 11.01 1.61
CA PHE A 53 11.42 10.00 2.09
C PHE A 53 10.06 10.60 2.50
N GLY A 54 10.07 11.74 3.19
CA GLY A 54 8.85 12.44 3.61
C GLY A 54 7.96 12.83 2.42
N PRO A 55 8.43 13.63 1.45
CA PRO A 55 7.65 13.99 0.26
C PRO A 55 7.13 12.79 -0.52
N ILE A 56 7.93 11.75 -0.71
CA ILE A 56 7.52 10.54 -1.43
C ILE A 56 6.41 9.79 -0.68
N SER A 57 6.53 9.68 0.64
CA SER A 57 5.49 9.07 1.48
C SER A 57 4.18 9.88 1.41
N ILE A 58 4.25 11.21 1.39
CA ILE A 58 3.09 12.08 1.20
C ILE A 58 2.43 11.81 -0.15
N ILE A 59 3.20 11.73 -1.24
CA ILE A 59 2.69 11.39 -2.58
C ILE A 59 1.99 10.03 -2.55
N GLY A 60 2.58 9.03 -1.90
CA GLY A 60 2.02 7.68 -1.78
C GLY A 60 0.68 7.64 -1.05
N VAL A 61 0.56 8.38 0.06
CA VAL A 61 -0.68 8.47 0.83
C VAL A 61 -1.73 9.27 0.07
N LEU A 62 -1.38 10.41 -0.50
CA LEU A 62 -2.30 11.22 -1.32
C LEU A 62 -2.84 10.41 -2.51
N ALA A 63 -1.97 9.65 -3.19
CA ALA A 63 -2.39 8.77 -4.28
C ALA A 63 -3.41 7.72 -3.81
N SER A 64 -3.24 7.16 -2.62
CA SER A 64 -4.18 6.20 -2.03
C SER A 64 -5.54 6.84 -1.72
N LEU A 65 -5.53 8.05 -1.14
CA LEU A 65 -6.76 8.82 -0.86
C LEU A 65 -7.46 9.26 -2.15
N MET A 66 -6.70 9.64 -3.18
CA MET A 66 -7.27 9.98 -4.49
C MET A 66 -7.99 8.78 -5.09
N VAL A 67 -7.37 7.60 -5.10
CA VAL A 67 -8.03 6.38 -5.60
C VAL A 67 -9.29 6.08 -4.81
N ALA A 68 -9.25 6.13 -3.47
CA ALA A 68 -10.43 5.92 -2.64
C ALA A 68 -11.54 6.96 -2.90
N SER A 69 -11.16 8.23 -3.11
CA SER A 69 -12.10 9.31 -3.47
C SER A 69 -12.73 9.08 -4.84
N MET A 70 -11.95 8.62 -5.85
CA MET A 70 -12.45 8.33 -7.19
C MET A 70 -13.45 7.17 -7.19
N VAL A 71 -13.25 6.16 -6.35
CA VAL A 71 -14.20 5.04 -6.22
C VAL A 71 -15.54 5.49 -5.67
N LYS A 72 -15.54 6.55 -4.83
CA LYS A 72 -16.75 7.11 -4.23
C LYS A 72 -17.52 8.04 -5.15
N GLN A 73 -16.88 8.63 -6.17
CA GLN A 73 -17.49 9.60 -7.06
C GLN A 73 -18.26 8.93 -8.21
N GLU A 74 -19.42 9.43 -8.55
CA GLU A 74 -20.16 9.01 -9.74
C GLU A 74 -19.40 9.44 -11.01
N GLU A 75 -18.96 10.71 -11.04
CA GLU A 75 -18.08 11.24 -12.09
C GLU A 75 -16.65 11.35 -11.59
N ILE A 76 -15.77 10.55 -12.18
CA ILE A 76 -14.37 10.48 -11.76
C ILE A 76 -13.60 11.68 -12.29
N SER A 77 -13.11 12.52 -11.36
CA SER A 77 -12.28 13.68 -11.65
C SER A 77 -10.98 13.64 -10.85
N LEU A 78 -9.84 13.65 -11.55
CA LEU A 78 -8.50 13.76 -10.93
C LEU A 78 -8.38 15.02 -10.07
N LYS A 79 -8.85 16.17 -10.60
CA LYS A 79 -8.77 17.46 -9.92
C LYS A 79 -9.55 17.44 -8.62
N THR A 80 -10.81 17.00 -8.67
CA THR A 80 -11.68 16.91 -7.49
C THR A 80 -11.11 15.95 -6.47
N SER A 81 -10.65 14.76 -6.90
CA SER A 81 -10.06 13.76 -6.01
C SER A 81 -8.76 14.25 -5.35
N PHE A 82 -7.95 15.03 -6.08
CA PHE A 82 -6.75 15.65 -5.52
C PHE A 82 -7.11 16.67 -4.43
N TYR A 83 -8.06 17.55 -4.66
CA TYR A 83 -8.48 18.53 -3.63
C TYR A 83 -9.10 17.85 -2.41
N ILE A 84 -9.90 16.80 -2.60
CA ILE A 84 -10.44 16.00 -1.48
C ILE A 84 -9.31 15.36 -0.69
N ALA A 85 -8.35 14.71 -1.34
CA ALA A 85 -7.19 14.11 -0.68
C ALA A 85 -6.35 15.17 0.05
N LEU A 86 -6.13 16.32 -0.58
CA LEU A 86 -5.36 17.42 0.00
C LEU A 86 -6.07 18.04 1.21
N SER A 87 -7.41 18.13 1.22
CA SER A 87 -8.17 18.63 2.38
C SER A 87 -7.94 17.79 3.65
N LYS A 88 -7.50 16.53 3.50
CA LYS A 88 -7.17 15.58 4.58
C LYS A 88 -5.67 15.55 4.93
N TRP A 89 -4.90 16.58 4.55
CA TRP A 89 -3.44 16.58 4.67
C TRP A 89 -2.93 16.33 6.10
N ARG A 90 -3.61 16.87 7.13
CA ARG A 90 -3.24 16.64 8.54
C ARG A 90 -3.38 15.17 8.92
N GLN A 91 -4.47 14.52 8.52
CA GLN A 91 -4.69 13.09 8.75
C GLN A 91 -3.67 12.25 7.98
N SER A 92 -3.31 12.67 6.76
CA SER A 92 -2.28 12.02 5.93
C SER A 92 -0.90 12.08 6.59
N LEU A 93 -0.51 13.21 7.17
CA LEU A 93 0.74 13.32 7.94
C LEU A 93 0.76 12.40 9.15
N LEU A 94 -0.32 12.40 9.94
CA LEU A 94 -0.43 11.49 11.10
C LEU A 94 -0.37 10.02 10.66
N LEU A 95 -0.97 9.69 9.53
CA LEU A 95 -0.90 8.34 8.96
C LEU A 95 0.53 7.96 8.59
N ILE A 96 1.27 8.86 7.92
CA ILE A 96 2.67 8.62 7.56
C ILE A 96 3.51 8.37 8.81
N ILE A 97 3.39 9.22 9.83
CA ILE A 97 4.14 9.07 11.08
C ILE A 97 3.78 7.73 11.76
N ALA A 98 2.49 7.43 11.90
CA ALA A 98 2.03 6.20 12.53
C ALA A 98 2.51 4.96 11.76
N PHE A 99 2.39 4.96 10.42
CA PHE A 99 2.81 3.83 9.58
C PHE A 99 4.33 3.65 9.57
N SER A 100 5.09 4.75 9.58
CA SER A 100 6.55 4.67 9.69
C SER A 100 6.99 4.08 11.02
N MET A 101 6.38 4.50 12.14
CA MET A 101 6.66 3.93 13.46
C MET A 101 6.29 2.45 13.55
N ILE A 102 5.09 2.09 13.09
CA ILE A 102 4.62 0.70 13.10
C ILE A 102 5.48 -0.15 12.14
N GLY A 103 5.79 0.34 10.95
CA GLY A 103 6.67 -0.33 10.00
C GLY A 103 8.07 -0.59 10.59
N PHE A 104 8.64 0.37 11.31
CA PHE A 104 9.88 0.19 12.04
C PHE A 104 9.76 -0.93 13.09
N LEU A 105 8.72 -0.91 13.92
CA LEU A 105 8.49 -1.95 14.93
C LEU A 105 8.30 -3.34 14.31
N ILE A 106 7.57 -3.44 13.19
CA ILE A 106 7.35 -4.69 12.46
C ILE A 106 8.67 -5.22 11.86
N SER A 107 9.59 -4.35 11.46
CA SER A 107 10.87 -4.75 10.88
C SER A 107 11.89 -5.25 11.92
N LEU A 108 11.72 -4.90 13.20
CA LEU A 108 12.67 -5.25 14.26
C LEU A 108 12.93 -6.76 14.38
N PRO A 109 11.92 -7.65 14.40
CA PRO A 109 12.18 -9.10 14.51
C PRO A 109 13.08 -9.60 13.38
N LEU A 110 12.84 -9.17 12.14
CA LEU A 110 13.65 -9.59 11.00
C LEU A 110 15.07 -9.02 11.09
N SER A 111 15.23 -7.75 11.47
CA SER A 111 16.55 -7.12 11.64
C SER A 111 17.37 -7.83 12.71
N ILE A 112 16.75 -8.17 13.84
CA ILE A 112 17.38 -8.94 14.93
C ILE A 112 17.71 -10.36 14.44
N GLY A 113 16.79 -11.00 13.72
CA GLY A 113 17.00 -12.34 13.17
C GLY A 113 18.16 -12.40 12.19
N ILE A 114 18.30 -11.42 11.31
CA ILE A 114 19.44 -11.28 10.38
C ILE A 114 20.75 -11.10 11.17
N TYR A 115 20.76 -10.20 12.15
CA TYR A 115 21.95 -9.97 12.98
C TYR A 115 22.43 -11.26 13.68
N TRP A 116 21.52 -11.98 14.34
CA TRP A 116 21.85 -13.25 14.99
C TRP A 116 22.24 -14.34 13.99
N TYR A 117 21.59 -14.41 12.81
CA TYR A 117 22.00 -15.35 11.77
C TYR A 117 23.45 -15.12 11.32
N LEU A 118 23.85 -13.85 11.13
CA LEU A 118 25.23 -13.51 10.75
C LEU A 118 26.28 -13.93 11.82
N ILE A 119 25.89 -13.94 13.11
CA ILE A 119 26.80 -14.36 14.20
C ILE A 119 26.79 -15.86 14.38
N THR A 120 25.66 -16.53 14.34
CA THR A 120 25.51 -17.93 14.76
C THR A 120 25.39 -18.92 13.60
N GLY A 121 25.09 -18.45 12.38
CA GLY A 121 24.75 -19.27 11.21
C GLY A 121 23.38 -19.98 11.33
N SER A 122 22.59 -19.69 12.37
CA SER A 122 21.35 -20.43 12.65
C SER A 122 20.21 -20.00 11.75
N SER A 123 19.87 -20.82 10.75
CA SER A 123 18.72 -20.62 9.86
C SER A 123 17.37 -20.64 10.60
N ILE A 124 17.28 -21.36 11.72
CA ILE A 124 16.07 -21.44 12.55
C ILE A 124 15.69 -20.06 13.09
N ILE A 125 16.69 -19.30 13.59
CA ILE A 125 16.46 -17.95 14.12
C ILE A 125 15.96 -17.03 13.01
N LEU A 126 16.59 -17.05 11.84
CA LEU A 126 16.18 -16.24 10.70
C LEU A 126 14.75 -16.59 10.22
N THR A 127 14.45 -17.88 10.10
CA THR A 127 13.12 -18.34 9.69
C THR A 127 12.05 -17.94 10.70
N SER A 128 12.31 -18.10 11.99
CA SER A 128 11.38 -17.67 13.05
C SER A 128 11.13 -16.17 13.01
N ALA A 129 12.18 -15.38 12.86
CA ALA A 129 12.09 -13.92 12.74
C ALA A 129 11.28 -13.49 11.50
N ALA A 130 11.48 -14.17 10.37
CA ALA A 130 10.70 -13.91 9.14
C ALA A 130 9.21 -14.24 9.34
N ILE A 131 8.88 -15.39 9.96
CA ILE A 131 7.50 -15.77 10.25
C ILE A 131 6.82 -14.73 11.15
N ILE A 132 7.50 -14.29 12.23
CA ILE A 132 6.98 -13.25 13.13
C ILE A 132 6.73 -11.96 12.36
N THR A 133 7.69 -11.50 11.55
CA THR A 133 7.56 -10.26 10.76
C THR A 133 6.38 -10.34 9.79
N ILE A 134 6.24 -11.44 9.05
CA ILE A 134 5.12 -11.65 8.11
C ILE A 134 3.78 -11.65 8.86
N SER A 135 3.71 -12.30 10.03
CA SER A 135 2.50 -12.33 10.85
C SER A 135 2.10 -10.94 11.34
N LEU A 136 3.08 -10.14 11.80
CA LEU A 136 2.85 -8.75 12.21
C LEU A 136 2.42 -7.86 11.03
N MET A 137 3.04 -8.02 9.86
CA MET A 137 2.63 -7.32 8.63
C MET A 137 1.19 -7.67 8.26
N PHE A 138 0.83 -8.95 8.32
CA PHE A 138 -0.53 -9.39 8.04
C PHE A 138 -1.54 -8.76 9.00
N ALA A 139 -1.29 -8.81 10.31
CA ALA A 139 -2.16 -8.19 11.32
C ALA A 139 -2.30 -6.68 11.11
N PHE A 140 -1.21 -6.01 10.73
CA PHE A 140 -1.22 -4.58 10.44
C PHE A 140 -2.05 -4.26 9.19
N VAL A 141 -1.85 -4.96 8.07
CA VAL A 141 -2.62 -4.75 6.85
C VAL A 141 -4.09 -5.06 7.08
N PHE A 142 -4.42 -6.14 7.80
CA PHE A 142 -5.78 -6.47 8.19
C PHE A 142 -6.45 -5.33 8.96
N ALA A 143 -5.78 -4.76 9.95
CA ALA A 143 -6.32 -3.66 10.77
C ALA A 143 -6.44 -2.34 10.00
N SER A 144 -5.55 -2.10 9.04
CA SER A 144 -5.45 -0.84 8.29
C SER A 144 -6.09 -0.87 6.91
N TYR A 145 -6.73 -1.99 6.53
CA TYR A 145 -7.20 -2.24 5.17
C TYR A 145 -8.13 -1.15 4.63
N PHE A 146 -8.99 -0.60 5.49
CA PHE A 146 -9.97 0.42 5.11
C PHE A 146 -9.55 1.86 5.43
N ILE A 147 -8.35 2.09 5.96
CA ILE A 147 -7.93 3.45 6.36
C ILE A 147 -8.06 4.48 5.23
N PRO A 148 -7.72 4.22 3.95
CA PRO A 148 -7.87 5.23 2.91
C PRO A 148 -9.29 5.75 2.74
N ILE A 149 -10.30 4.88 2.83
CA ILE A 149 -11.69 5.30 2.72
C ILE A 149 -12.20 5.91 4.02
N THR A 150 -11.85 5.36 5.18
CA THR A 150 -12.30 5.89 6.47
C THR A 150 -11.70 7.26 6.79
N ILE A 151 -10.51 7.61 6.31
CA ILE A 151 -9.97 8.97 6.39
C ILE A 151 -10.84 9.97 5.62
N LEU A 152 -11.42 9.56 4.49
CA LEU A 152 -12.30 10.43 3.70
C LEU A 152 -13.66 10.63 4.38
N GLU A 153 -14.17 9.59 5.05
CA GLU A 153 -15.47 9.60 5.72
C GLU A 153 -15.40 10.28 7.10
N GLU A 154 -14.41 9.94 7.87
CA GLU A 154 -14.29 10.35 9.26
C GLU A 154 -13.66 11.75 9.42
N LYS A 155 -14.08 12.45 10.49
CA LYS A 155 -13.56 13.79 10.79
C LYS A 155 -12.17 13.78 11.41
N ASN A 156 -11.86 12.74 12.20
CA ASN A 156 -10.64 12.65 12.99
C ASN A 156 -9.84 11.39 12.65
N PHE A 157 -8.51 11.49 12.73
CA PHE A 157 -7.59 10.36 12.50
C PHE A 157 -7.87 9.15 13.41
N ARG A 158 -8.15 9.40 14.69
CA ARG A 158 -8.46 8.32 15.65
C ARG A 158 -9.76 7.59 15.31
N SER A 159 -10.80 8.30 14.88
CA SER A 159 -12.07 7.67 14.45
C SER A 159 -11.86 6.86 13.17
N SER A 160 -11.04 7.35 12.23
CA SER A 160 -10.71 6.60 11.00
C SER A 160 -10.05 5.25 11.29
N ILE A 161 -9.06 5.21 12.20
CA ILE A 161 -8.42 3.95 12.60
C ILE A 161 -9.42 3.02 13.30
N LYS A 162 -10.21 3.56 14.21
CA LYS A 162 -11.20 2.78 14.95
C LYS A 162 -12.23 2.17 14.01
N GLU A 163 -12.70 2.94 13.04
CA GLU A 163 -13.69 2.49 12.04
C GLU A 163 -13.11 1.41 11.13
N SER A 164 -11.90 1.62 10.59
CA SER A 164 -11.21 0.57 9.82
C SER A 164 -11.11 -0.75 10.58
N LEU A 165 -10.73 -0.67 11.87
CA LEU A 165 -10.61 -1.85 12.72
C LEU A 165 -11.97 -2.50 13.02
N ASN A 166 -13.01 -1.70 13.23
CA ASN A 166 -14.37 -2.20 13.47
C ASN A 166 -14.90 -2.97 12.26
N VAL A 167 -14.75 -2.42 11.06
CA VAL A 167 -15.15 -3.10 9.81
C VAL A 167 -14.37 -4.41 9.65
N SER A 168 -13.05 -4.39 9.89
CA SER A 168 -12.24 -5.61 9.82
C SER A 168 -12.67 -6.67 10.83
N LYS A 169 -13.05 -6.27 12.04
CA LYS A 169 -13.53 -7.17 13.09
C LYS A 169 -14.96 -7.67 12.87
N SER A 170 -15.82 -6.90 12.23
CA SER A 170 -17.22 -7.29 11.97
C SER A 170 -17.32 -8.41 10.92
N ARG A 171 -16.37 -8.43 9.95
CA ARG A 171 -16.34 -9.44 8.87
C ARG A 171 -14.95 -10.06 8.71
N PRO A 172 -14.42 -10.72 9.75
CA PRO A 172 -13.03 -11.15 9.80
C PRO A 172 -12.66 -12.11 8.67
N LYS A 173 -13.55 -13.05 8.30
CA LYS A 173 -13.29 -14.01 7.22
C LYS A 173 -13.08 -13.33 5.85
N GLU A 174 -13.95 -12.40 5.52
CA GLU A 174 -13.91 -11.70 4.22
C GLU A 174 -12.68 -10.78 4.15
N VAL A 175 -12.42 -10.01 5.22
CA VAL A 175 -11.24 -9.13 5.27
C VAL A 175 -9.94 -9.92 5.29
N THR A 176 -9.89 -11.08 5.96
CA THR A 176 -8.74 -11.99 5.89
C THR A 176 -8.50 -12.45 4.45
N LEU A 177 -9.54 -12.87 3.73
CA LEU A 177 -9.41 -13.27 2.32
C LEU A 177 -8.94 -12.12 1.43
N LEU A 178 -9.47 -10.91 1.63
CA LEU A 178 -9.02 -9.71 0.91
C LEU A 178 -7.56 -9.37 1.21
N THR A 179 -7.16 -9.48 2.47
CA THR A 179 -5.77 -9.25 2.89
C THR A 179 -4.83 -10.29 2.27
N MET A 180 -5.19 -11.57 2.33
CA MET A 180 -4.41 -12.65 1.69
C MET A 180 -4.31 -12.45 0.17
N PHE A 181 -5.41 -12.10 -0.48
CA PHE A 181 -5.43 -11.78 -1.91
C PHE A 181 -4.50 -10.61 -2.24
N SER A 182 -4.51 -9.55 -1.42
CA SER A 182 -3.63 -8.40 -1.59
C SER A 182 -2.16 -8.79 -1.45
N PHE A 183 -1.79 -9.60 -0.45
CA PHE A 183 -0.43 -10.13 -0.29
C PHE A 183 -0.01 -11.01 -1.47
N LEU A 184 -0.88 -11.89 -1.94
CA LEU A 184 -0.61 -12.75 -3.10
C LEU A 184 -0.33 -11.89 -4.34
N LEU A 185 -1.19 -10.90 -4.60
CA LEU A 185 -1.06 -10.02 -5.76
C LEU A 185 0.22 -9.18 -5.69
N LEU A 186 0.56 -8.64 -4.53
CA LEU A 186 1.81 -7.91 -4.32
C LEU A 186 3.03 -8.83 -4.43
N GLY A 187 2.98 -10.03 -3.88
CA GLY A 187 4.05 -11.04 -4.01
C GLY A 187 4.31 -11.44 -5.46
N LEU A 188 3.25 -11.70 -6.21
CA LEU A 188 3.35 -12.01 -7.65
C LEU A 188 3.94 -10.85 -8.45
N THR A 189 3.54 -9.62 -8.17
CA THR A 189 4.10 -8.46 -8.87
C THR A 189 5.55 -8.20 -8.49
N THR A 190 5.94 -8.43 -7.23
CA THR A 190 7.34 -8.31 -6.80
C THR A 190 8.20 -9.36 -7.50
N ALA A 191 7.78 -10.63 -7.51
CA ALA A 191 8.49 -11.69 -8.21
C ALA A 191 8.59 -11.40 -9.72
N SER A 192 7.52 -10.92 -10.34
CA SER A 192 7.53 -10.53 -11.76
C SER A 192 8.51 -9.38 -12.04
N ASN A 193 8.63 -8.43 -11.11
CA ASN A 193 9.56 -7.30 -11.27
C ASN A 193 11.02 -7.75 -11.30
N GLU A 194 11.41 -8.73 -10.49
CA GLU A 194 12.78 -9.30 -10.50
C GLU A 194 13.14 -9.84 -11.90
N TYR A 195 12.22 -10.54 -12.56
CA TYR A 195 12.43 -11.02 -13.92
C TYR A 195 12.44 -9.87 -14.94
N LEU A 196 11.57 -8.89 -14.79
CA LEU A 196 11.50 -7.75 -15.70
C LEU A 196 12.75 -6.86 -15.59
N GLU A 197 13.32 -6.68 -14.40
CA GLU A 197 14.54 -5.88 -14.19
C GLU A 197 15.74 -6.44 -14.99
N ALA A 198 15.77 -7.72 -15.30
CA ALA A 198 16.77 -8.31 -16.19
C ALA A 198 16.74 -7.75 -17.61
N LEU A 199 15.63 -7.14 -18.04
CA LEU A 199 15.48 -6.43 -19.31
C LEU A 199 15.98 -4.97 -19.28
N GLY A 200 16.69 -4.57 -18.24
CA GLY A 200 17.22 -3.22 -18.05
C GLY A 200 16.14 -2.16 -17.86
N TYR A 201 16.34 -0.96 -18.42
CA TYR A 201 15.43 0.18 -18.19
C TYR A 201 13.98 -0.09 -18.64
N ILE A 202 13.79 -0.80 -19.76
CA ILE A 202 12.45 -1.14 -20.25
C ILE A 202 11.76 -2.06 -19.24
N GLY A 203 12.45 -3.09 -18.78
CA GLY A 203 11.92 -4.00 -17.79
C GLY A 203 11.61 -3.32 -16.44
N PHE A 204 12.48 -2.40 -16.01
CA PHE A 204 12.22 -1.57 -14.84
C PHE A 204 10.92 -0.77 -14.97
N LEU A 205 10.70 -0.07 -16.10
CA LEU A 205 9.47 0.69 -16.34
C LEU A 205 8.23 -0.21 -16.39
N LEU A 206 8.31 -1.37 -17.07
CA LEU A 206 7.24 -2.35 -17.09
C LEU A 206 6.94 -2.88 -15.68
N GLY A 207 7.95 -3.16 -14.88
CA GLY A 207 7.79 -3.56 -13.49
C GLY A 207 7.06 -2.52 -12.65
N ARG A 208 7.35 -1.22 -12.84
CA ARG A 208 6.63 -0.15 -12.15
C ARG A 208 5.18 -0.01 -12.61
N LEU A 209 4.93 -0.20 -13.89
CA LEU A 209 3.59 -0.22 -14.45
C LEU A 209 2.75 -1.37 -13.85
N THR A 210 3.28 -2.60 -13.87
CA THR A 210 2.58 -3.77 -13.30
C THR A 210 2.31 -3.61 -11.80
N SER A 211 3.29 -3.11 -11.04
CA SER A 211 3.11 -2.82 -9.62
C SER A 211 2.06 -1.74 -9.37
N SER A 212 2.00 -0.69 -10.20
CA SER A 212 0.99 0.35 -10.05
C SER A 212 -0.42 -0.16 -10.39
N ILE A 213 -0.56 -1.05 -11.36
CA ILE A 213 -1.83 -1.70 -11.70
C ILE A 213 -2.31 -2.54 -10.51
N ALA A 214 -1.45 -3.42 -9.97
CA ALA A 214 -1.80 -4.28 -8.84
C ALA A 214 -2.15 -3.49 -7.59
N THR A 215 -1.35 -2.49 -7.23
CA THR A 215 -1.61 -1.63 -6.07
C THR A 215 -2.89 -0.82 -6.27
N THR A 216 -3.15 -0.26 -7.47
CA THR A 216 -4.39 0.46 -7.74
C THR A 216 -5.59 -0.47 -7.56
N TYR A 217 -5.53 -1.70 -8.06
CA TYR A 217 -6.61 -2.67 -7.90
C TYR A 217 -6.92 -2.93 -6.42
N ILE A 218 -5.90 -3.17 -5.59
CA ILE A 218 -6.07 -3.34 -4.14
C ILE A 218 -6.75 -2.12 -3.52
N PHE A 219 -6.31 -0.90 -3.90
CA PHE A 219 -6.86 0.36 -3.39
C PHE A 219 -8.23 0.73 -3.97
N VAL A 220 -8.72 0.04 -4.99
CA VAL A 220 -10.10 0.12 -5.48
C VAL A 220 -11.00 -0.88 -4.77
N VAL A 221 -10.50 -2.12 -4.56
CA VAL A 221 -11.27 -3.18 -3.87
C VAL A 221 -11.63 -2.78 -2.44
N SER A 222 -10.69 -2.17 -1.70
CA SER A 222 -10.89 -1.77 -0.31
C SER A 222 -12.06 -0.79 -0.12
N PRO A 223 -12.10 0.40 -0.77
CA PRO A 223 -13.21 1.32 -0.62
C PRO A 223 -14.51 0.77 -1.21
N LYS A 224 -14.46 0.01 -2.31
CA LYS A 224 -15.65 -0.59 -2.88
C LYS A 224 -16.30 -1.59 -1.94
N TYR A 225 -15.51 -2.46 -1.30
CA TYR A 225 -16.00 -3.34 -0.26
C TYR A 225 -16.61 -2.57 0.92
N TYR A 226 -15.93 -1.52 1.39
CA TYR A 226 -16.40 -0.70 2.50
C TYR A 226 -17.77 -0.04 2.22
N LEU A 227 -17.98 0.44 1.00
CA LEU A 227 -19.23 1.11 0.61
C LEU A 227 -20.41 0.14 0.39
N GLU A 228 -20.15 -1.16 0.20
CA GLU A 228 -21.18 -2.20 0.00
C GLU A 228 -21.55 -2.94 1.29
N VAL A 229 -20.83 -2.71 2.38
CA VAL A 229 -20.97 -3.37 3.69
C VAL A 229 -21.64 -2.49 4.72
#